data_0cb3db206ae9760afef4d5cda98e9fc3
#
_entry.id   0cb3db206ae9760afef4d5cda98e9fc3
#
_cell.length_a   1.000
_cell.length_b   1.000
_cell.length_c   1.000
_cell.angle_alpha   90.00
_cell.angle_beta   90.00
_cell.angle_gamma   90.00
#
_symmetry.space_group_name_H-M   'P 1'
#
loop_
_entity.id
_entity.type
_entity.pdbx_description
1 polymer ?
#
loop_
_entity_poly.entity_id
_entity_poly.type
_entity_poly.pdbx_seq_one_letter_code
_entity_poly.pdbx_strand_id
1 'polypeptide(L)'
;IAQGGFDGEVFYIDTEDTFRPERIAQMAEGAGLDPNAVLDRIHVARAYNSAHQMLLVDEIKRMSKSIDVKMVIVDSLTSHFRAEYVGRGMLADRQQKLNKHLKELKQLSDVNNALVLVTNQVMSNPGTMWGDPTKAIGGHIVGHASTFRLYLRKSKGGRRIARLIDSPNLPEGEAVFTVTAEGIRE
;
A
#
# COMPACT_ATOMS: atom_id res chain seq x y z
N ILE A 1 15.34 -0.95 -16.82
CA ILE A 1 15.41 -1.93 -15.74
C ILE A 1 15.10 -3.30 -16.33
N ALA A 2 16.09 -4.22 -16.31
CA ALA A 2 16.05 -5.50 -17.02
C ALA A 2 14.89 -6.44 -16.62
N GLN A 3 14.15 -6.14 -15.55
CA GLN A 3 13.03 -6.95 -15.04
C GLN A 3 11.69 -6.20 -15.01
N GLY A 4 11.54 -5.13 -15.79
CA GLY A 4 10.27 -4.41 -15.92
C GLY A 4 9.93 -3.47 -14.78
N GLY A 5 10.90 -2.99 -14.02
CA GLY A 5 10.70 -1.96 -12.99
C GLY A 5 10.55 -0.56 -13.58
N PHE A 6 10.16 0.39 -12.74
CA PHE A 6 10.13 1.80 -13.08
C PHE A 6 11.47 2.47 -12.78
N ASP A 7 11.93 3.32 -13.65
CA ASP A 7 13.12 4.16 -13.41
C ASP A 7 12.66 5.51 -12.86
N GLY A 8 12.80 5.70 -11.55
CA GLY A 8 12.39 6.93 -10.86
C GLY A 8 12.32 6.76 -9.35
N GLU A 9 11.77 7.75 -8.68
CA GLU A 9 11.77 7.86 -7.22
C GLU A 9 10.54 7.20 -6.60
N VAL A 10 10.73 6.62 -5.41
CA VAL A 10 9.68 5.98 -4.61
C VAL A 10 9.49 6.75 -3.31
N PHE A 11 8.26 7.06 -2.96
CA PHE A 11 7.90 7.62 -1.65
C PHE A 11 7.18 6.57 -0.81
N TYR A 12 7.67 6.35 0.41
CA TYR A 12 7.12 5.39 1.35
C TYR A 12 6.62 6.12 2.61
N ILE A 13 5.30 6.16 2.80
CA ILE A 13 4.67 6.66 4.02
C ILE A 13 4.48 5.49 4.98
N ASP A 14 5.29 5.45 6.03
CA ASP A 14 5.26 4.42 7.06
C ASP A 14 4.40 4.87 8.24
N THR A 15 3.31 4.16 8.51
CA THR A 15 2.40 4.45 9.63
C THR A 15 2.59 3.51 10.82
N GLU A 16 3.34 2.41 10.65
CA GLU A 16 3.46 1.34 11.64
C GLU A 16 4.92 1.08 12.09
N ASP A 17 5.89 1.87 11.59
CA ASP A 17 7.33 1.70 11.87
C ASP A 17 7.88 0.33 11.38
N THR A 18 7.46 -0.04 10.19
CA THR A 18 7.77 -1.38 9.65
C THR A 18 8.75 -1.35 8.49
N PHE A 19 9.11 -0.19 7.95
CA PHE A 19 10.12 -0.08 6.91
C PHE A 19 11.49 -0.58 7.40
N ARG A 20 12.14 -1.40 6.59
CA ARG A 20 13.47 -1.97 6.90
C ARG A 20 14.37 -1.83 5.68
N PRO A 21 15.33 -0.89 5.70
CA PRO A 21 16.26 -0.67 4.59
C PRO A 21 17.11 -1.91 4.30
N GLU A 22 17.45 -2.70 5.33
CA GLU A 22 18.21 -3.94 5.15
C GLU A 22 17.44 -4.94 4.27
N ARG A 23 16.12 -4.93 4.37
CA ARG A 23 15.27 -5.80 3.56
C ARG A 23 15.25 -5.35 2.11
N ILE A 24 15.26 -4.05 1.86
CA ILE A 24 15.37 -3.49 0.51
C ILE A 24 16.73 -3.84 -0.10
N ALA A 25 17.82 -3.69 0.68
CA ALA A 25 19.17 -4.05 0.23
C ALA A 25 19.26 -5.52 -0.20
N GLN A 26 18.76 -6.46 0.60
CA GLN A 26 18.72 -7.89 0.27
C GLN A 26 17.95 -8.16 -1.03
N MET A 27 16.81 -7.50 -1.21
CA MET A 27 16.01 -7.65 -2.44
C MET A 27 16.70 -7.04 -3.65
N ALA A 28 17.39 -5.92 -3.51
CA ALA A 28 18.18 -5.30 -4.56
C ALA A 28 19.33 -6.22 -5.02
N GLU A 29 20.10 -6.79 -4.07
CA GLU A 29 21.13 -7.80 -4.36
C GLU A 29 20.56 -9.01 -5.09
N GLY A 30 19.44 -9.55 -4.62
CA GLY A 30 18.75 -10.68 -5.26
C GLY A 30 18.20 -10.37 -6.66
N ALA A 31 18.04 -9.10 -7.00
CA ALA A 31 17.68 -8.60 -8.33
C ALA A 31 18.90 -8.21 -9.18
N GLY A 32 20.13 -8.32 -8.65
CA GLY A 32 21.35 -7.91 -9.33
C GLY A 32 21.51 -6.38 -9.44
N LEU A 33 20.90 -5.63 -8.54
CA LEU A 33 20.97 -4.17 -8.46
C LEU A 33 21.92 -3.74 -7.33
N ASP A 34 22.51 -2.55 -7.47
CA ASP A 34 23.26 -1.93 -6.37
C ASP A 34 22.31 -1.50 -5.24
N PRO A 35 22.45 -2.05 -4.03
CA PRO A 35 21.58 -1.72 -2.88
C PRO A 35 21.57 -0.24 -2.52
N ASN A 36 22.72 0.43 -2.58
CA ASN A 36 22.83 1.84 -2.26
C ASN A 36 22.10 2.70 -3.30
N ALA A 37 22.30 2.42 -4.57
CA ALA A 37 21.61 3.14 -5.66
C ALA A 37 20.08 2.95 -5.59
N VAL A 38 19.61 1.79 -5.12
CA VAL A 38 18.16 1.55 -4.89
C VAL A 38 17.65 2.32 -3.67
N LEU A 39 18.39 2.28 -2.55
CA LEU A 39 17.99 2.96 -1.32
C LEU A 39 18.00 4.48 -1.47
N ASP A 40 18.94 5.05 -2.22
CA ASP A 40 19.02 6.49 -2.49
C ASP A 40 17.79 7.05 -3.22
N ARG A 41 17.04 6.18 -3.90
CA ARG A 41 15.80 6.54 -4.61
C ARG A 41 14.51 6.28 -3.81
N ILE A 42 14.62 5.89 -2.54
CA ILE A 42 13.47 5.61 -1.70
C ILE A 42 13.39 6.64 -0.58
N HIS A 43 12.43 7.55 -0.68
CA HIS A 43 12.14 8.56 0.33
C HIS A 43 11.16 8.00 1.37
N VAL A 44 11.62 7.80 2.59
CA VAL A 44 10.80 7.25 3.68
C VAL A 44 10.39 8.35 4.63
N ALA A 45 9.10 8.46 4.91
CA ALA A 45 8.55 9.38 5.89
C ALA A 45 7.63 8.65 6.87
N ARG A 46 7.92 8.79 8.17
CA ARG A 46 7.06 8.24 9.20
C ARG A 46 5.88 9.16 9.47
N ALA A 47 4.68 8.63 9.37
CA ALA A 47 3.45 9.31 9.77
C ALA A 47 3.13 8.99 11.25
N TYR A 48 2.88 10.01 12.07
CA TYR A 48 2.59 9.83 13.49
C TYR A 48 1.10 9.85 13.82
N ASN A 49 0.29 10.38 12.92
CA ASN A 49 -1.17 10.45 13.04
C ASN A 49 -1.81 10.65 11.65
N SER A 50 -3.13 10.60 11.58
CA SER A 50 -3.86 10.72 10.32
C SER A 50 -3.67 12.09 9.64
N ALA A 51 -3.59 13.17 10.40
CA ALA A 51 -3.34 14.51 9.88
C ALA A 51 -1.93 14.61 9.26
N HIS A 52 -0.91 14.08 9.94
CA HIS A 52 0.46 14.01 9.42
C HIS A 52 0.54 13.13 8.17
N GLN A 53 -0.14 11.97 8.16
CA GLN A 53 -0.23 11.10 6.98
C GLN A 53 -0.80 11.84 5.76
N MET A 54 -1.83 12.67 5.94
CA MET A 54 -2.40 13.49 4.87
C MET A 54 -1.44 14.59 4.43
N LEU A 55 -0.76 15.25 5.38
CA LEU A 55 0.22 16.30 5.09
C LEU A 55 1.39 15.77 4.26
N LEU A 56 1.87 14.56 4.52
CA LEU A 56 2.94 13.93 3.74
C LEU A 56 2.57 13.76 2.26
N VAL A 57 1.30 13.52 1.93
CA VAL A 57 0.84 13.49 0.53
C VAL A 57 0.96 14.87 -0.13
N ASP A 58 0.63 15.94 0.60
CA ASP A 58 0.79 17.29 0.09
C ASP A 58 2.28 17.65 -0.13
N GLU A 59 3.17 17.19 0.77
CA GLU A 59 4.62 17.32 0.58
C GLU A 59 5.13 16.57 -0.64
N ILE A 60 4.67 15.33 -0.87
CA ILE A 60 5.03 14.55 -2.05
C ILE A 60 4.56 15.29 -3.33
N LYS A 61 3.33 15.84 -3.35
CA LYS A 61 2.85 16.65 -4.47
C LYS A 61 3.72 17.87 -4.74
N ARG A 62 4.29 18.48 -3.69
CA ARG A 62 5.20 19.60 -3.83
C ARG A 62 6.54 19.16 -4.41
N MET A 63 7.09 18.05 -3.91
CA MET A 63 8.37 17.49 -4.36
C MET A 63 8.29 16.94 -5.79
N SER A 64 7.15 16.39 -6.19
CA SER A 64 6.94 15.81 -7.53
C SER A 64 7.05 16.81 -8.69
N LYS A 65 7.12 18.11 -8.38
CA LYS A 65 7.41 19.15 -9.38
C LYS A 65 8.87 19.15 -9.87
N SER A 66 9.77 18.59 -9.06
CA SER A 66 11.22 18.55 -9.33
C SER A 66 11.79 17.13 -9.29
N ILE A 67 11.03 16.15 -8.83
CA ILE A 67 11.44 14.76 -8.68
C ILE A 67 10.50 13.89 -9.51
N ASP A 68 11.06 12.96 -10.28
CA ASP A 68 10.27 12.02 -11.10
C ASP A 68 9.71 10.88 -10.23
N VAL A 69 8.56 11.12 -9.62
CA VAL A 69 7.87 10.17 -8.75
C VAL A 69 7.23 9.08 -9.59
N LYS A 70 7.61 7.83 -9.38
CA LYS A 70 7.04 6.66 -10.06
C LYS A 70 6.17 5.81 -9.16
N MET A 71 6.39 5.85 -7.84
CA MET A 71 5.59 5.07 -6.91
C MET A 71 5.41 5.78 -5.57
N VAL A 72 4.22 5.71 -5.03
CA VAL A 72 3.92 6.13 -3.66
C VAL A 72 3.30 4.95 -2.92
N ILE A 73 3.87 4.61 -1.76
CA ILE A 73 3.42 3.52 -0.90
C ILE A 73 2.88 4.12 0.40
N VAL A 74 1.72 3.66 0.86
CA VAL A 74 1.18 3.98 2.19
C VAL A 74 0.94 2.70 2.97
N ASP A 75 1.78 2.45 3.94
CA ASP A 75 1.74 1.24 4.78
C ASP A 75 1.56 1.61 6.27
N SER A 76 0.35 1.51 6.79
CA SER A 76 -0.92 1.15 6.17
C SER A 76 -1.86 2.36 6.02
N LEU A 77 -2.78 2.27 5.06
CA LEU A 77 -3.72 3.36 4.77
C LEU A 77 -4.60 3.75 5.96
N THR A 78 -5.09 2.76 6.73
CA THR A 78 -6.20 2.97 7.68
C THR A 78 -5.81 2.95 9.15
N SER A 79 -4.57 2.65 9.52
CA SER A 79 -4.17 2.41 10.91
C SER A 79 -4.42 3.63 11.80
N HIS A 80 -3.92 4.82 11.44
CA HIS A 80 -4.14 6.04 12.19
C HIS A 80 -5.61 6.49 12.22
N PHE A 81 -6.31 6.40 11.08
CA PHE A 81 -7.74 6.75 11.03
C PHE A 81 -8.59 5.89 11.96
N ARG A 82 -8.20 4.63 12.18
CA ARG A 82 -8.89 3.76 13.14
C ARG A 82 -8.57 4.07 14.58
N ALA A 83 -7.32 4.37 14.86
CA ALA A 83 -6.85 4.70 16.21
C ALA A 83 -7.43 6.01 16.72
N GLU A 84 -7.60 7.00 15.85
CA GLU A 84 -8.04 8.35 16.23
C GLU A 84 -9.57 8.51 16.21
N TYR A 85 -10.26 7.90 15.26
CA TYR A 85 -11.72 8.03 15.09
C TYR A 85 -12.44 6.78 15.58
N VAL A 86 -12.56 6.67 16.91
CA VAL A 86 -13.12 5.51 17.59
C VAL A 86 -14.61 5.70 17.86
N GLY A 87 -15.37 4.59 17.78
CA GLY A 87 -16.79 4.57 18.08
C GLY A 87 -17.70 4.99 16.91
N ARG A 88 -19.00 4.71 17.07
CA ARG A 88 -20.00 4.92 16.01
C ARG A 88 -20.22 6.39 15.68
N GLY A 89 -20.10 7.28 16.66
CA GLY A 89 -20.26 8.74 16.48
C GLY A 89 -19.19 9.36 15.60
N MET A 90 -17.99 8.80 15.55
CA MET A 90 -16.85 9.31 14.75
C MET A 90 -16.75 8.66 13.35
N LEU A 91 -17.68 7.77 13.02
CA LEU A 91 -17.62 7.03 11.76
C LEU A 91 -17.69 7.94 10.53
N ALA A 92 -18.58 8.92 10.55
CA ALA A 92 -18.77 9.86 9.44
C ALA A 92 -17.50 10.69 9.19
N ASP A 93 -16.92 11.25 10.25
CA ASP A 93 -15.69 12.06 10.17
C ASP A 93 -14.52 11.23 9.66
N ARG A 94 -14.36 10.02 10.19
CA ARG A 94 -13.34 9.08 9.72
C ARG A 94 -13.48 8.80 8.22
N GLN A 95 -14.69 8.51 7.77
CA GLN A 95 -14.97 8.21 6.37
C GLN A 95 -14.73 9.42 5.47
N GLN A 96 -15.12 10.62 5.90
CA GLN A 96 -14.89 11.84 5.14
C GLN A 96 -13.40 12.14 4.97
N LYS A 97 -12.61 12.05 6.04
CA LYS A 97 -11.15 12.27 6.00
C LYS A 97 -10.44 11.22 5.17
N LEU A 98 -10.81 9.95 5.33
CA LEU A 98 -10.24 8.86 4.54
C LEU A 98 -10.54 9.03 3.05
N ASN A 99 -11.78 9.43 2.69
CA ASN A 99 -12.16 9.72 1.32
C ASN A 99 -11.36 10.88 0.73
N LYS A 100 -11.17 11.96 1.51
CA LYS A 100 -10.31 13.08 1.11
C LYS A 100 -8.88 12.60 0.85
N HIS A 101 -8.30 11.83 1.76
CA HIS A 101 -6.94 11.30 1.63
C HIS A 101 -6.78 10.41 0.36
N LEU A 102 -7.72 9.52 0.11
CA LEU A 102 -7.72 8.69 -1.10
C LEU A 102 -7.84 9.51 -2.38
N LYS A 103 -8.67 10.57 -2.36
CA LYS A 103 -8.78 11.50 -3.50
C LYS A 103 -7.46 12.21 -3.79
N GLU A 104 -6.75 12.65 -2.75
CA GLU A 104 -5.45 13.31 -2.89
C GLU A 104 -4.37 12.34 -3.43
N LEU A 105 -4.37 11.09 -2.96
CA LEU A 105 -3.48 10.04 -3.47
C LEU A 105 -3.78 9.73 -4.95
N LYS A 106 -5.06 9.63 -5.31
CA LYS A 106 -5.47 9.41 -6.71
C LYS A 106 -5.04 10.55 -7.60
N GLN A 107 -5.25 11.80 -7.17
CA GLN A 107 -4.80 12.98 -7.92
C GLN A 107 -3.28 12.98 -8.13
N LEU A 108 -2.50 12.61 -7.09
CA LEU A 108 -1.05 12.48 -7.20
C LEU A 108 -0.66 11.42 -8.23
N SER A 109 -1.32 10.26 -8.21
CA SER A 109 -1.16 9.21 -9.21
C SER A 109 -1.41 9.71 -10.64
N ASP A 110 -2.56 10.35 -10.85
CA ASP A 110 -2.99 10.80 -12.18
C ASP A 110 -2.05 11.90 -12.74
N VAL A 111 -1.65 12.87 -11.90
CA VAL A 111 -0.79 13.99 -12.32
C VAL A 111 0.63 13.55 -12.66
N ASN A 112 1.18 12.60 -11.93
CA ASN A 112 2.58 12.16 -12.08
C ASN A 112 2.72 10.88 -12.91
N ASN A 113 1.62 10.29 -13.37
CA ASN A 113 1.61 8.94 -13.95
C ASN A 113 2.36 7.94 -13.05
N ALA A 114 2.10 8.02 -11.74
CA ALA A 114 2.75 7.23 -10.71
C ALA A 114 1.81 6.14 -10.17
N LEU A 115 2.39 5.00 -9.80
CA LEU A 115 1.65 3.96 -9.09
C LEU A 115 1.44 4.37 -7.63
N VAL A 116 0.20 4.31 -7.15
CA VAL A 116 -0.10 4.39 -5.71
C VAL A 116 -0.48 3.01 -5.20
N LEU A 117 0.32 2.51 -4.25
CA LEU A 117 0.08 1.24 -3.56
C LEU A 117 -0.26 1.52 -2.11
N VAL A 118 -1.39 0.99 -1.63
CA VAL A 118 -1.77 1.09 -0.23
C VAL A 118 -1.95 -0.29 0.36
N THR A 119 -1.41 -0.51 1.54
CA THR A 119 -1.75 -1.69 2.32
C THR A 119 -2.94 -1.40 3.21
N ASN A 120 -3.75 -2.41 3.46
CA ASN A 120 -4.91 -2.28 4.31
C ASN A 120 -5.11 -3.56 5.13
N GLN A 121 -5.52 -3.41 6.37
CA GLN A 121 -5.78 -4.52 7.26
C GLN A 121 -7.15 -5.14 6.98
N VAL A 122 -7.34 -6.38 7.38
CA VAL A 122 -8.62 -7.08 7.36
C VAL A 122 -9.11 -7.33 8.78
N MET A 123 -10.42 -7.39 8.94
CA MET A 123 -11.06 -7.78 10.20
C MET A 123 -11.78 -9.12 10.02
N SER A 124 -11.71 -9.97 11.02
CA SER A 124 -12.58 -11.13 11.12
C SER A 124 -14.01 -10.69 11.39
N ASN A 125 -14.96 -11.22 10.63
CA ASN A 125 -16.39 -11.06 10.87
C ASN A 125 -16.96 -12.41 11.35
N PRO A 126 -17.00 -12.66 12.65
CA PRO A 126 -17.43 -13.96 13.20
C PRO A 126 -18.89 -14.32 12.90
N GLY A 127 -19.70 -13.36 12.44
CA GLY A 127 -21.09 -13.59 12.03
C GLY A 127 -21.28 -14.15 10.62
N THR A 128 -20.20 -14.36 9.87
CA THR A 128 -20.27 -14.92 8.51
C THR A 128 -20.34 -16.45 8.60
N MET A 129 -21.52 -17.03 8.41
CA MET A 129 -21.72 -18.49 8.46
C MET A 129 -21.20 -19.23 7.21
N TRP A 130 -21.01 -18.53 6.09
CA TRP A 130 -20.58 -19.09 4.80
C TRP A 130 -19.61 -18.12 4.11
N GLY A 131 -18.52 -18.66 3.52
CA GLY A 131 -17.51 -17.87 2.80
C GLY A 131 -16.34 -17.40 3.67
N ASP A 132 -15.54 -16.48 3.14
CA ASP A 132 -14.38 -15.89 3.83
C ASP A 132 -14.88 -14.89 4.90
N PRO A 133 -14.63 -15.15 6.20
CA PRO A 133 -15.08 -14.26 7.28
C PRO A 133 -14.28 -12.95 7.35
N THR A 134 -13.27 -12.76 6.50
CA THR A 134 -12.42 -11.57 6.53
C THR A 134 -12.99 -10.44 5.68
N LYS A 135 -13.08 -9.26 6.26
CA LYS A 135 -13.51 -8.04 5.57
C LYS A 135 -12.46 -6.97 5.63
N ALA A 136 -12.19 -6.35 4.48
CA ALA A 136 -11.26 -5.23 4.40
C ALA A 136 -11.74 -4.05 5.28
N ILE A 137 -10.82 -3.44 5.99
CA ILE A 137 -11.08 -2.25 6.80
C ILE A 137 -11.25 -1.03 5.88
N GLY A 138 -12.03 -0.03 6.32
CA GLY A 138 -12.33 1.16 5.51
C GLY A 138 -13.61 1.06 4.67
N GLY A 139 -14.19 -0.15 4.60
CA GLY A 139 -15.50 -0.37 3.97
C GLY A 139 -15.52 -0.03 2.47
N HIS A 140 -16.68 0.43 2.00
CA HIS A 140 -16.91 0.73 0.59
C HIS A 140 -16.00 1.85 0.04
N ILE A 141 -15.58 2.82 0.87
CA ILE A 141 -14.75 3.96 0.41
C ILE A 141 -13.41 3.47 -0.15
N VAL A 142 -12.70 2.61 0.58
CA VAL A 142 -11.44 2.06 0.09
C VAL A 142 -11.67 1.17 -1.13
N GLY A 143 -12.73 0.35 -1.11
CA GLY A 143 -13.09 -0.52 -2.23
C GLY A 143 -13.35 0.26 -3.52
N HIS A 144 -14.11 1.35 -3.46
CA HIS A 144 -14.43 2.15 -4.64
C HIS A 144 -13.29 3.07 -5.11
N ALA A 145 -12.39 3.45 -4.22
CA ALA A 145 -11.24 4.29 -4.59
C ALA A 145 -10.10 3.50 -5.25
N SER A 146 -10.05 2.19 -5.04
CA SER A 146 -8.99 1.32 -5.55
C SER A 146 -9.35 0.80 -6.95
N THR A 147 -8.42 0.91 -7.91
CA THR A 147 -8.57 0.36 -9.27
C THR A 147 -8.37 -1.16 -9.27
N PHE A 148 -7.39 -1.63 -8.52
CA PHE A 148 -7.08 -3.05 -8.34
C PHE A 148 -7.07 -3.39 -6.86
N ARG A 149 -7.60 -4.54 -6.49
CA ARG A 149 -7.55 -5.04 -5.12
C ARG A 149 -7.01 -6.46 -5.09
N LEU A 150 -5.92 -6.63 -4.33
CA LEU A 150 -5.30 -7.92 -4.07
C LEU A 150 -5.56 -8.32 -2.62
N TYR A 151 -6.03 -9.53 -2.43
CA TYR A 151 -6.15 -10.15 -1.12
C TYR A 151 -5.01 -11.12 -0.89
N LEU A 152 -4.24 -10.88 0.17
CA LEU A 152 -3.07 -11.68 0.51
C LEU A 152 -3.40 -12.58 1.70
N ARG A 153 -3.12 -13.88 1.59
CA ARG A 153 -3.29 -14.84 2.69
C ARG A 153 -2.14 -15.82 2.80
N LYS A 154 -1.92 -16.32 4.01
CA LYS A 154 -0.98 -17.40 4.25
C LYS A 154 -1.55 -18.72 3.72
N SER A 155 -0.67 -19.60 3.25
CA SER A 155 -0.98 -20.96 2.82
C SER A 155 -0.05 -21.97 3.51
N LYS A 156 -0.29 -23.25 3.28
CA LYS A 156 0.55 -24.33 3.86
C LYS A 156 1.98 -24.28 3.31
N GLY A 157 2.94 -24.75 4.11
CA GLY A 157 4.34 -24.86 3.68
C GLY A 157 5.06 -23.52 3.48
N GLY A 158 4.70 -22.47 4.23
CA GLY A 158 5.33 -21.14 4.15
C GLY A 158 4.92 -20.32 2.92
N ARG A 159 4.12 -20.89 2.03
CA ARG A 159 3.62 -20.21 0.83
C ARG A 159 2.57 -19.16 1.17
N ARG A 160 2.35 -18.24 0.25
CA ARG A 160 1.33 -17.21 0.30
C ARG A 160 0.51 -17.25 -0.99
N ILE A 161 -0.70 -16.75 -0.92
CA ILE A 161 -1.60 -16.63 -2.06
C ILE A 161 -1.98 -15.15 -2.20
N ALA A 162 -1.82 -14.62 -3.40
CA ALA A 162 -2.38 -13.36 -3.83
C ALA A 162 -3.60 -13.63 -4.70
N ARG A 163 -4.77 -13.15 -4.30
CA ARG A 163 -5.99 -13.23 -5.08
C ARG A 163 -6.38 -11.85 -5.59
N LEU A 164 -6.58 -11.72 -6.88
CA LEU A 164 -7.18 -10.54 -7.48
C LEU A 164 -8.69 -10.59 -7.22
N ILE A 165 -9.19 -9.69 -6.38
CA ILE A 165 -10.60 -9.65 -5.95
C ILE A 165 -11.40 -8.51 -6.60
N ASP A 166 -10.70 -7.59 -7.26
CA ASP A 166 -11.33 -6.51 -8.02
C ASP A 166 -10.36 -5.97 -9.07
N SER A 167 -10.86 -5.76 -10.27
CA SER A 167 -10.10 -5.21 -11.40
C SER A 167 -11.06 -4.71 -12.47
N PRO A 168 -10.75 -3.60 -13.16
CA PRO A 168 -11.59 -3.07 -14.23
C PRO A 168 -11.55 -3.93 -15.50
N ASN A 169 -10.49 -4.73 -15.70
CA ASN A 169 -10.23 -5.40 -16.99
C ASN A 169 -9.61 -6.79 -16.90
N LEU A 170 -9.24 -7.26 -15.70
CA LEU A 170 -8.66 -8.57 -15.51
C LEU A 170 -9.68 -9.50 -14.82
N PRO A 171 -9.74 -10.79 -15.23
CA PRO A 171 -10.56 -11.76 -14.51
C PRO A 171 -10.02 -12.01 -13.11
N GLU A 172 -10.87 -12.47 -12.20
CA GLU A 172 -10.43 -12.96 -10.90
C GLU A 172 -9.42 -14.11 -11.09
N GLY A 173 -8.39 -14.12 -10.25
CA GLY A 173 -7.34 -15.13 -10.30
C GLY A 173 -6.55 -15.20 -9.02
N GLU A 174 -5.82 -16.28 -8.84
CA GLU A 174 -4.91 -16.48 -7.70
C GLU A 174 -3.50 -16.83 -8.20
N ALA A 175 -2.50 -16.26 -7.53
CA ALA A 175 -1.10 -16.65 -7.71
C ALA A 175 -0.52 -17.11 -6.37
N VAL A 176 0.24 -18.20 -6.41
CA VAL A 176 0.95 -18.72 -5.23
C VAL A 176 2.38 -18.24 -5.29
N PHE A 177 2.90 -17.77 -4.16
CA PHE A 177 4.27 -17.27 -4.06
C PHE A 177 4.90 -17.55 -2.70
N THR A 178 6.22 -17.45 -2.63
CA THR A 178 7.01 -17.53 -1.43
C THR A 178 7.68 -16.17 -1.17
N VAL A 179 7.99 -15.89 0.09
CA VAL A 179 8.80 -14.73 0.50
C VAL A 179 10.14 -15.24 0.95
N THR A 180 11.18 -14.91 0.20
CA THR A 180 12.56 -15.31 0.45
C THR A 180 13.42 -14.10 0.86
N ALA A 181 14.68 -14.31 1.18
CA ALA A 181 15.63 -13.21 1.40
C ALA A 181 15.74 -12.29 0.17
N GLU A 182 15.66 -12.84 -1.02
CA GLU A 182 15.77 -12.12 -2.29
C GLU A 182 14.47 -11.49 -2.79
N GLY A 183 13.38 -11.55 -2.02
CA GLY A 183 12.08 -11.01 -2.39
C GLY A 183 11.00 -12.06 -2.61
N ILE A 184 10.07 -11.75 -3.51
CA ILE A 184 8.96 -12.64 -3.89
C ILE A 184 9.43 -13.59 -4.98
N ARG A 185 9.13 -14.88 -4.83
CA ARG A 185 9.43 -15.95 -5.81
C ARG A 185 8.21 -16.86 -5.98
N GLU A 186 8.10 -17.51 -7.13
CA GLU A 186 7.11 -18.56 -7.40
C GLU A 186 7.42 -19.85 -6.65
#